data_7d64f7948d8207dbbfc6fc6647efc6f1
#
_entry.id   7d64f7948d8207dbbfc6fc6647efc6f1
#
_cell.length_a   1.000
_cell.length_b   1.000
_cell.length_c   1.000
_cell.angle_alpha   90.00
_cell.angle_beta   90.00
_cell.angle_gamma   90.00
#
_symmetry.space_group_name_H-M   'P 1'
#
loop_
_entity.id
_entity.type
_entity.pdbx_description
1 polymer ?
#
loop_
_entity_poly.entity_id
_entity_poly.type
_entity_poly.pdbx_seq_one_letter_code
_entity_poly.pdbx_strand_id
1 'polypeptide(L)'
;MYTLRATTRFQKTAAKFFAQHPDLEARFVLVTELLRQDPHHPTLKLHPLKGTHAGLHAVRLTYSYRVTLVLVVTQKTVTLIDIGSHNDVY
;
A
#
# COMPACT_ATOMS: atom_id res chain seq x y z
N MET A 1 6.87 -16.35 0.36
CA MET A 1 6.86 -14.88 0.36
C MET A 1 5.96 -14.35 -0.76
N TYR A 2 5.40 -13.18 -0.56
CA TYR A 2 4.60 -12.53 -1.59
C TYR A 2 5.50 -11.75 -2.55
N THR A 3 5.13 -11.75 -3.83
CA THR A 3 5.78 -10.93 -4.85
C THR A 3 5.12 -9.55 -4.84
N LEU A 4 5.94 -8.51 -4.72
CA LEU A 4 5.47 -7.13 -4.70
C LEU A 4 5.61 -6.52 -6.08
N ARG A 5 4.52 -5.92 -6.59
CA ARG A 5 4.49 -5.23 -7.87
C ARG A 5 3.96 -3.81 -7.67
N ALA A 6 4.28 -2.93 -8.59
CA ALA A 6 3.80 -1.55 -8.56
C ALA A 6 3.33 -1.15 -9.95
N THR A 7 2.13 -0.56 -10.02
CA THR A 7 1.65 -0.02 -11.28
C THR A 7 2.46 1.21 -11.68
N THR A 8 2.42 1.56 -12.96
CA THR A 8 3.06 2.79 -13.44
C THR A 8 2.48 4.02 -12.72
N ARG A 9 1.17 4.02 -12.52
CA ARG A 9 0.50 5.08 -11.76
C ARG A 9 1.05 5.17 -10.34
N PHE A 10 1.20 4.03 -9.65
CA PHE A 10 1.74 4.03 -8.31
C PHE A 10 3.14 4.62 -8.26
N GLN A 11 4.00 4.25 -9.22
CA GLN A 11 5.37 4.76 -9.26
C GLN A 11 5.40 6.28 -9.37
N LYS A 12 4.53 6.86 -10.20
CA LYS A 12 4.43 8.31 -10.36
C LYS A 12 3.87 8.99 -9.11
N THR A 13 2.80 8.45 -8.57
CA THR A 13 2.16 8.99 -7.36
C THR A 13 3.11 8.92 -6.17
N ALA A 14 3.82 7.80 -6.03
CA ALA A 14 4.78 7.62 -4.95
C ALA A 14 5.95 8.58 -5.04
N ALA A 15 6.45 8.82 -6.25
CA ALA A 15 7.54 9.78 -6.44
C ALA A 15 7.14 11.18 -5.95
N LYS A 16 5.93 11.63 -6.29
CA LYS A 16 5.40 12.91 -5.80
C LYS A 16 5.22 12.89 -4.29
N PHE A 17 4.67 11.80 -3.78
CA PHE A 17 4.40 11.68 -2.34
C PHE A 17 5.70 11.78 -1.54
N PHE A 18 6.73 11.03 -1.91
CA PHE A 18 8.00 11.02 -1.18
C PHE A 18 8.84 12.28 -1.42
N ALA A 19 8.59 13.01 -2.52
CA ALA A 19 9.20 14.33 -2.70
C ALA A 19 8.69 15.31 -1.61
N GLN A 20 7.44 15.17 -1.20
CA GLN A 20 6.83 15.98 -0.15
C GLN A 20 7.02 15.39 1.25
N HIS A 21 7.25 14.08 1.34
CA HIS A 21 7.38 13.35 2.60
C HIS A 21 8.61 12.45 2.60
N PRO A 22 9.82 13.03 2.46
CA PRO A 22 11.04 12.22 2.42
C PRO A 22 11.29 11.44 3.71
N ASP A 23 10.77 11.95 4.83
CA ASP A 23 10.85 11.30 6.14
C ASP A 23 10.07 9.98 6.22
N LEU A 24 9.15 9.73 5.28
CA LEU A 24 8.32 8.53 5.30
C LEU A 24 8.87 7.40 4.42
N GLU A 25 9.95 7.63 3.69
CA GLU A 25 10.51 6.59 2.83
C GLU A 25 10.96 5.35 3.60
N ALA A 26 11.65 5.55 4.73
CA ALA A 26 12.10 4.42 5.56
C ALA A 26 10.92 3.62 6.08
N ARG A 27 9.83 4.30 6.47
CA ARG A 27 8.61 3.63 6.92
C ARG A 27 7.98 2.82 5.80
N PHE A 28 7.98 3.36 4.58
CA PHE A 28 7.46 2.65 3.42
C PHE A 28 8.25 1.38 3.13
N VAL A 29 9.58 1.43 3.26
CA VAL A 29 10.41 0.23 3.09
C VAL A 29 10.01 -0.85 4.09
N LEU A 30 9.78 -0.49 5.35
CA LEU A 30 9.30 -1.44 6.36
C LEU A 30 7.95 -2.03 5.99
N VAL A 31 7.03 -1.21 5.50
CA VAL A 31 5.70 -1.67 5.08
C VAL A 31 5.82 -2.67 3.92
N THR A 32 6.68 -2.39 2.93
CA THR A 32 6.86 -3.31 1.81
C THR A 32 7.48 -4.63 2.26
N GLU A 33 8.41 -4.62 3.21
CA GLU A 33 8.98 -5.85 3.76
C GLU A 33 7.94 -6.68 4.49
N LEU A 34 7.09 -6.04 5.29
CA LEU A 34 6.01 -6.75 5.96
C LEU A 34 5.02 -7.33 4.95
N LEU A 35 4.68 -6.58 3.90
CA LEU A 35 3.79 -7.09 2.85
C LEU A 35 4.37 -8.32 2.17
N ARG A 36 5.66 -8.37 1.93
CA ARG A 36 6.31 -9.53 1.33
C ARG A 36 6.23 -10.74 2.23
N GLN A 37 6.43 -10.55 3.53
CA GLN A 37 6.46 -11.63 4.50
C GLN A 37 5.07 -12.09 4.88
N ASP A 38 4.19 -11.15 5.21
CA ASP A 38 2.84 -11.46 5.67
C ASP A 38 1.93 -10.23 5.53
N PRO A 39 1.12 -10.16 4.45
CA PRO A 39 0.20 -9.03 4.28
C PRO A 39 -0.81 -8.88 5.42
N HIS A 40 -1.03 -9.92 6.19
CA HIS A 40 -1.96 -9.92 7.31
C HIS A 40 -1.30 -9.57 8.64
N HIS A 41 -0.02 -9.16 8.61
CA HIS A 41 0.66 -8.75 9.83
C HIS A 41 -0.13 -7.62 10.51
N PRO A 42 -0.36 -7.72 11.85
CA PRO A 42 -1.24 -6.76 12.54
C PRO A 42 -0.82 -5.29 12.39
N THR A 43 0.48 -5.02 12.29
CA THR A 43 0.99 -3.66 12.13
C THR A 43 0.46 -2.98 10.86
N LEU A 44 0.18 -3.76 9.81
CA LEU A 44 -0.27 -3.22 8.52
C LEU A 44 -1.72 -2.75 8.54
N LYS A 45 -2.55 -3.28 9.45
CA LYS A 45 -3.97 -2.96 9.50
C LYS A 45 -4.66 -3.18 8.15
N LEU A 46 -4.32 -4.29 7.48
CA LEU A 46 -4.92 -4.64 6.20
C LEU A 46 -6.43 -4.71 6.31
N HIS A 47 -7.14 -4.04 5.40
CA HIS A 47 -8.60 -4.11 5.37
C HIS A 47 -9.11 -3.91 3.94
N PRO A 48 -10.24 -4.54 3.60
CA PRO A 48 -10.85 -4.35 2.29
C PRO A 48 -11.53 -2.99 2.19
N LEU A 49 -11.55 -2.43 0.99
CA LEU A 49 -12.26 -1.20 0.70
C LEU A 49 -13.64 -1.52 0.13
N LYS A 50 -14.56 -0.56 0.25
CA LYS A 50 -15.96 -0.72 -0.16
C LYS A 50 -16.34 0.27 -1.25
N GLY A 51 -17.54 0.10 -1.82
CA GLY A 51 -18.08 1.01 -2.80
C GLY A 51 -17.32 0.98 -4.11
N THR A 52 -16.96 2.14 -4.62
CA THR A 52 -16.24 2.25 -5.89
C THR A 52 -14.84 1.66 -5.85
N HIS A 53 -14.31 1.40 -4.65
CA HIS A 53 -12.99 0.80 -4.45
C HIS A 53 -13.07 -0.68 -4.09
N ALA A 54 -14.23 -1.31 -4.26
CA ALA A 54 -14.39 -2.73 -3.97
C ALA A 54 -13.38 -3.55 -4.77
N GLY A 55 -12.78 -4.56 -4.11
CA GLY A 55 -11.73 -5.37 -4.70
C GLY A 55 -10.33 -4.90 -4.37
N LEU A 56 -10.19 -3.70 -3.83
CA LEU A 56 -8.91 -3.20 -3.31
C LEU A 56 -8.83 -3.38 -1.81
N HIS A 57 -7.60 -3.43 -1.31
CA HIS A 57 -7.30 -3.40 0.11
C HIS A 57 -6.44 -2.18 0.41
N ALA A 58 -6.37 -1.82 1.67
CA ALA A 58 -5.47 -0.77 2.12
C ALA A 58 -4.67 -1.24 3.32
N VAL A 59 -3.42 -0.76 3.42
CA VAL A 59 -2.58 -0.94 4.59
C VAL A 59 -2.15 0.42 5.11
N ARG A 60 -1.86 0.48 6.41
CA ARG A 60 -1.42 1.71 7.04
C ARG A 60 0.06 1.96 6.75
N LEU A 61 0.37 3.16 6.25
CA LEU A 61 1.75 3.65 6.20
C LEU A 61 2.07 4.38 7.50
N THR A 62 1.23 5.36 7.84
CA THR A 62 1.22 6.05 9.13
C THR A 62 -0.23 6.26 9.53
N TYR A 63 -0.47 6.92 10.67
CA TYR A 63 -1.84 7.28 11.07
C TYR A 63 -2.56 8.07 9.98
N SER A 64 -1.86 8.95 9.26
CA SER A 64 -2.46 9.85 8.28
C SER A 64 -2.43 9.32 6.85
N TYR A 65 -1.60 8.34 6.54
CA TYR A 65 -1.36 7.91 5.15
C TYR A 65 -1.53 6.41 4.99
N ARG A 66 -2.03 6.03 3.81
CA ARG A 66 -2.34 4.64 3.47
C ARG A 66 -1.81 4.28 2.09
N VAL A 67 -1.59 2.99 1.89
CA VAL A 67 -1.26 2.42 0.58
C VAL A 67 -2.39 1.50 0.17
N THR A 68 -2.96 1.73 -1.01
CA THR A 68 -3.98 0.83 -1.58
C THR A 68 -3.31 -0.18 -2.49
N LEU A 69 -3.85 -1.38 -2.50
CA LEU A 69 -3.22 -2.50 -3.20
C LEU A 69 -4.26 -3.54 -3.62
N VAL A 70 -3.86 -4.39 -4.56
CA VAL A 70 -4.58 -5.62 -4.90
C VAL A 70 -3.82 -6.78 -4.30
N LEU A 71 -4.52 -7.57 -3.48
CA LEU A 71 -3.96 -8.75 -2.83
C LEU A 71 -4.53 -10.00 -3.49
N VAL A 72 -3.67 -10.86 -4.04
CA VAL A 72 -4.07 -12.15 -4.58
C VAL A 72 -3.36 -13.24 -3.80
N VAL A 73 -4.07 -13.83 -2.83
CA VAL A 73 -3.49 -14.81 -1.91
C VAL A 73 -3.09 -16.08 -2.65
N THR A 74 -3.91 -16.54 -3.60
CA THR A 74 -3.64 -17.78 -4.33
C THR A 74 -2.34 -17.71 -5.14
N GLN A 75 -2.00 -16.53 -5.66
CA GLN A 75 -0.77 -16.30 -6.43
C GLN A 75 0.35 -15.68 -5.61
N LYS A 76 0.05 -15.35 -4.36
CA LYS A 76 0.98 -14.67 -3.45
C LYS A 76 1.57 -13.41 -4.08
N THR A 77 0.68 -12.55 -4.60
CA THR A 77 1.06 -11.27 -5.19
C THR A 77 0.39 -10.11 -4.48
N VAL A 78 1.12 -9.01 -4.37
CA VAL A 78 0.62 -7.73 -3.88
C VAL A 78 0.98 -6.69 -4.94
N THR A 79 -0.03 -6.03 -5.51
CA THR A 79 0.19 -4.97 -6.49
C THR A 79 -0.19 -3.64 -5.87
N LEU A 80 0.78 -2.74 -5.75
CA LEU A 80 0.56 -1.41 -5.18
C LEU A 80 -0.14 -0.52 -6.20
N ILE A 81 -1.22 0.14 -5.77
CA ILE A 81 -2.10 0.90 -6.65
C ILE A 81 -1.98 2.40 -6.40
N ASP A 82 -2.02 2.82 -5.12
CA ASP A 82 -1.98 4.25 -4.80
C ASP A 82 -1.42 4.46 -3.39
N ILE A 83 -0.99 5.69 -3.11
CA ILE A 83 -0.48 6.10 -1.80
C ILE A 83 -0.90 7.54 -1.55
N GLY A 84 -1.32 7.84 -0.33
CA GLY A 84 -1.74 9.18 0.05
C GLY A 84 -2.56 9.17 1.33
N SER A 85 -3.20 10.30 1.60
CA SER A 85 -4.10 10.42 2.75
C SER A 85 -5.38 9.64 2.49
N HIS A 86 -6.21 9.47 3.55
CA HIS A 86 -7.51 8.83 3.41
C HIS A 86 -8.34 9.47 2.29
N ASN A 87 -8.35 10.80 2.22
CA ASN A 87 -9.12 11.51 1.20
C ASN A 87 -8.56 11.34 -0.21
N ASP A 88 -7.24 11.15 -0.33
CA ASP A 88 -6.58 11.00 -1.63
C ASP A 88 -6.78 9.62 -2.23
N VAL A 89 -6.88 8.57 -1.39
CA VAL A 89 -6.91 7.19 -1.86
C VAL A 89 -8.29 6.53 -1.71
N TYR A 90 -9.19 7.15 -1.01
CA TYR A 90 -10.56 6.70 -0.84
C TYR A 90 -11.51 7.68 -1.51
#